data_028b7644658eb379e5aa2a012d0c87a8
#
_entry.id   028b7644658eb379e5aa2a012d0c87a8
#
_cell.length_a   1.000
_cell.length_b   1.000
_cell.length_c   1.000
_cell.angle_alpha   90.00
_cell.angle_beta   90.00
_cell.angle_gamma   90.00
#
_symmetry.space_group_name_H-M   'P 1'
#
loop_
_entity.id
_entity.type
_entity.pdbx_description
1 polymer ?
#
loop_
_entity_poly.entity_id
_entity_poly.type
_entity_poly.pdbx_seq_one_letter_code
_entity_poly.pdbx_strand_id
1 'polypeptide(L)'
;MTTTHNTSPQVFTQEQLDWQPWIAPLQESELSERHHAGLVDAARARSPYFRLLARDPDTLGARTRTDKDIFYNPDAGLPRAERELAAAATSRTNGCIYCASVHARFASHFSHRAADVQRLLDEGTGADLGPRWNAIVAAAVALTQTPPALESSHIDALRAAGLDDAAISDALHGTAFFNWANRLMLSLGEPLHTAT
;
A
#
# COMPACT_ATOMS: atom_id res chain seq x y z
N MET A 1 25.73 22.37 15.54
CA MET A 1 24.44 21.91 15.01
C MET A 1 24.73 20.61 14.24
N THR A 2 24.48 19.47 14.85
CA THR A 2 24.60 18.16 14.21
C THR A 2 23.42 17.99 13.27
N THR A 3 23.64 18.13 11.98
CA THR A 3 22.68 17.72 10.94
C THR A 3 22.53 16.21 11.03
N THR A 4 21.46 15.74 11.65
CA THR A 4 21.02 14.36 11.53
C THR A 4 20.65 14.14 10.06
N HIS A 5 21.56 13.49 9.31
CA HIS A 5 21.23 13.03 7.98
C HIS A 5 20.18 11.92 8.14
N ASN A 6 18.94 12.26 7.83
CA ASN A 6 17.87 11.27 7.68
C ASN A 6 18.27 10.34 6.54
N THR A 7 18.63 9.09 6.84
CA THR A 7 19.08 8.13 5.84
C THR A 7 17.88 7.40 5.25
N SER A 8 17.91 7.16 3.96
CA SER A 8 16.89 6.36 3.27
C SER A 8 16.99 4.89 3.73
N PRO A 9 15.86 4.26 4.14
CA PRO A 9 15.88 2.85 4.52
C PRO A 9 16.24 1.96 3.33
N GLN A 10 17.07 0.95 3.59
CA GLN A 10 17.54 0.01 2.57
C GLN A 10 16.88 -1.36 2.69
N VAL A 11 16.09 -1.57 3.74
CA VAL A 11 15.39 -2.83 4.03
C VAL A 11 13.91 -2.59 4.22
N PHE A 12 13.11 -3.60 3.92
CA PHE A 12 11.69 -3.55 4.23
C PHE A 12 11.47 -3.70 5.73
N THR A 13 10.54 -2.94 6.28
CA THR A 13 10.32 -2.84 7.72
C THR A 13 8.85 -2.61 8.04
N GLN A 14 8.44 -2.91 9.27
CA GLN A 14 7.17 -2.49 9.83
C GLN A 14 7.27 -1.18 10.64
N GLU A 15 8.44 -0.55 10.65
CA GLU A 15 8.61 0.75 11.31
C GLU A 15 7.84 1.84 10.57
N GLN A 16 7.43 2.87 11.29
CA GLN A 16 6.90 4.06 10.67
C GLN A 16 8.03 4.80 9.96
N LEU A 17 7.78 5.17 8.72
CA LEU A 17 8.72 5.92 7.88
C LEU A 17 8.12 7.29 7.54
N ASP A 18 9.00 8.26 7.33
CA ASP A 18 8.70 9.51 6.64
C ASP A 18 8.92 9.36 5.14
N TRP A 19 8.52 10.37 4.38
CA TRP A 19 8.67 10.38 2.94
C TRP A 19 9.08 11.77 2.44
N GLN A 20 10.20 11.82 1.68
CA GLN A 20 10.76 13.05 1.12
C GLN A 20 10.30 13.22 -0.33
N PRO A 21 9.47 14.22 -0.64
CA PRO A 21 9.05 14.49 -2.02
C PRO A 21 10.17 15.14 -2.83
N TRP A 22 10.25 14.78 -4.12
CA TRP A 22 11.13 15.42 -5.09
C TRP A 22 10.50 16.64 -5.77
N ILE A 23 9.17 16.72 -5.77
CA ILE A 23 8.40 17.88 -6.19
C ILE A 23 7.84 18.54 -4.94
N ALA A 24 8.00 19.88 -4.85
CA ALA A 24 7.52 20.61 -3.68
C ALA A 24 6.02 20.40 -3.44
N PRO A 25 5.58 19.92 -2.27
CA PRO A 25 4.17 19.86 -1.92
C PRO A 25 3.57 21.27 -1.82
N LEU A 26 2.24 21.39 -2.01
CA LEU A 26 1.56 22.62 -1.63
C LEU A 26 1.77 22.90 -0.14
N GLN A 27 1.89 24.17 0.23
CA GLN A 27 1.86 24.55 1.64
C GLN A 27 0.43 24.40 2.18
N GLU A 28 0.28 24.17 3.48
CA GLU A 28 -1.08 24.06 4.05
C GLU A 28 -1.90 25.33 3.84
N SER A 29 -1.24 26.51 3.85
CA SER A 29 -1.87 27.81 3.59
C SER A 29 -2.29 28.04 2.13
N GLU A 30 -1.82 27.22 1.19
CA GLU A 30 -2.17 27.28 -0.23
C GLU A 30 -3.39 26.39 -0.57
N LEU A 31 -3.86 25.58 0.39
CA LEU A 31 -4.97 24.66 0.18
C LEU A 31 -6.29 25.40 0.10
N SER A 32 -6.91 25.40 -1.09
CA SER A 32 -8.27 25.91 -1.32
C SER A 32 -9.34 24.87 -0.93
N GLU A 33 -10.61 25.25 -0.95
CA GLU A 33 -11.74 24.33 -0.74
C GLU A 33 -11.71 23.12 -1.71
N ARG A 34 -11.31 23.36 -2.98
CA ARG A 34 -11.17 22.28 -3.98
C ARG A 34 -10.08 21.29 -3.57
N HIS A 35 -8.96 21.76 -3.03
CA HIS A 35 -7.90 20.88 -2.50
C HIS A 35 -8.40 20.05 -1.29
N HIS A 36 -9.11 20.70 -0.36
CA HIS A 36 -9.70 19.99 0.79
C HIS A 36 -10.75 18.96 0.36
N ALA A 37 -11.57 19.26 -0.63
CA ALA A 37 -12.51 18.29 -1.21
C ALA A 37 -11.79 17.08 -1.84
N GLY A 38 -10.64 17.29 -2.49
CA GLY A 38 -9.80 16.22 -3.04
C GLY A 38 -9.11 15.37 -1.98
N LEU A 39 -8.71 15.98 -0.87
CA LEU A 39 -8.12 15.25 0.28
C LEU A 39 -9.13 14.31 0.95
N VAL A 40 -10.44 14.63 0.90
CA VAL A 40 -11.57 13.89 1.50
C VAL A 40 -11.48 13.84 3.04
N ASP A 41 -10.31 13.71 3.61
CA ASP A 41 -10.03 13.71 5.05
C ASP A 41 -9.04 14.85 5.36
N ALA A 42 -9.46 15.78 6.22
CA ALA A 42 -8.66 16.95 6.61
C ALA A 42 -7.30 16.58 7.22
N ALA A 43 -7.20 15.43 7.93
CA ALA A 43 -5.95 14.97 8.52
C ALA A 43 -4.86 14.69 7.45
N ARG A 44 -5.25 14.39 6.22
CA ARG A 44 -4.32 14.15 5.09
C ARG A 44 -3.56 15.41 4.67
N ALA A 45 -4.06 16.61 4.98
CA ALA A 45 -3.35 17.88 4.74
C ALA A 45 -2.01 17.97 5.45
N ARG A 46 -1.80 17.23 6.54
CA ARG A 46 -0.53 17.17 7.27
C ARG A 46 0.56 16.39 6.51
N SER A 47 0.17 15.50 5.60
CA SER A 47 1.13 14.65 4.87
C SER A 47 1.70 15.38 3.65
N PRO A 48 3.03 15.51 3.54
CA PRO A 48 3.67 16.06 2.34
C PRO A 48 3.27 15.31 1.06
N TYR A 49 3.12 13.99 1.14
CA TYR A 49 2.67 13.16 0.02
C TYR A 49 1.28 13.58 -0.48
N PHE A 50 0.30 13.68 0.43
CA PHE A 50 -1.05 14.07 0.02
C PHE A 50 -1.12 15.52 -0.47
N ARG A 51 -0.34 16.44 0.09
CA ARG A 51 -0.25 17.81 -0.39
C ARG A 51 0.43 17.91 -1.76
N LEU A 52 1.37 17.01 -2.07
CA LEU A 52 1.92 16.90 -3.42
C LEU A 52 0.85 16.41 -4.41
N LEU A 53 0.10 15.36 -4.08
CA LEU A 53 -0.98 14.86 -4.92
C LEU A 53 -2.14 15.86 -5.06
N ALA A 54 -2.35 16.74 -4.09
CA ALA A 54 -3.36 17.78 -4.13
C ALA A 54 -3.12 18.84 -5.23
N ARG A 55 -1.96 18.81 -5.90
CA ARG A 55 -1.74 19.61 -7.12
C ARG A 55 -2.71 19.24 -8.25
N ASP A 56 -3.25 18.01 -8.22
CA ASP A 56 -4.41 17.58 -8.99
C ASP A 56 -5.49 17.06 -8.04
N PRO A 57 -6.34 17.96 -7.50
CA PRO A 57 -7.29 17.60 -6.45
C PRO A 57 -8.39 16.65 -6.93
N ASP A 58 -8.76 16.67 -8.20
CA ASP A 58 -9.81 15.79 -8.73
C ASP A 58 -9.31 14.35 -8.83
N THR A 59 -8.11 14.15 -9.37
CA THR A 59 -7.45 12.84 -9.39
C THR A 59 -7.20 12.33 -7.97
N LEU A 60 -6.74 13.20 -7.06
CA LEU A 60 -6.57 12.84 -5.65
C LEU A 60 -7.89 12.43 -5.00
N GLY A 61 -8.98 13.14 -5.29
CA GLY A 61 -10.30 12.81 -4.76
C GLY A 61 -10.80 11.44 -5.23
N ALA A 62 -10.66 11.13 -6.51
CA ALA A 62 -10.97 9.82 -7.07
C ALA A 62 -10.12 8.71 -6.42
N ARG A 63 -8.80 8.91 -6.37
CA ARG A 63 -7.85 8.01 -5.71
C ARG A 63 -8.25 7.76 -4.26
N THR A 64 -8.57 8.82 -3.52
CA THR A 64 -8.87 8.70 -2.09
C THR A 64 -10.17 7.95 -1.84
N ARG A 65 -11.20 8.16 -2.65
CA ARG A 65 -12.46 7.40 -2.54
C ARG A 65 -12.25 5.92 -2.84
N THR A 66 -11.47 5.59 -3.87
CA THR A 66 -11.10 4.21 -4.21
C THR A 66 -10.32 3.55 -3.08
N ASP A 67 -9.30 4.21 -2.52
CA ASP A 67 -8.53 3.75 -1.36
C ASP A 67 -9.43 3.45 -0.14
N LYS A 68 -10.35 4.37 0.14
CA LYS A 68 -11.28 4.20 1.27
C LYS A 68 -12.24 3.04 1.04
N ASP A 69 -12.72 2.84 -0.16
CA ASP A 69 -13.57 1.68 -0.47
C ASP A 69 -12.78 0.38 -0.33
N ILE A 70 -11.59 0.28 -0.94
CA ILE A 70 -10.76 -0.92 -0.86
C ILE A 70 -10.45 -1.29 0.59
N PHE A 71 -10.08 -0.34 1.45
CA PHE A 71 -9.55 -0.67 2.78
C PHE A 71 -10.54 -0.46 3.93
N TYR A 72 -11.57 0.35 3.78
CA TYR A 72 -12.46 0.73 4.89
C TYR A 72 -13.92 0.36 4.66
N ASN A 73 -14.27 -0.23 3.52
CA ASN A 73 -15.62 -0.72 3.29
C ASN A 73 -15.89 -1.94 4.20
N PRO A 74 -16.87 -1.85 5.13
CA PRO A 74 -17.19 -2.96 6.03
C PRO A 74 -17.89 -4.12 5.30
N ASP A 75 -18.56 -3.82 4.17
CA ASP A 75 -19.35 -4.78 3.40
C ASP A 75 -18.54 -5.47 2.30
N ALA A 76 -17.21 -5.25 2.24
CA ALA A 76 -16.32 -5.91 1.30
C ALA A 76 -16.12 -7.40 1.61
N GLY A 77 -15.85 -8.20 0.58
CA GLY A 77 -15.73 -9.65 0.68
C GLY A 77 -14.47 -10.13 1.40
N LEU A 78 -13.34 -9.42 1.21
CA LEU A 78 -12.05 -9.81 1.80
C LEU A 78 -11.84 -9.12 3.15
N PRO A 79 -11.45 -9.86 4.23
CA PRO A 79 -11.09 -9.26 5.52
C PRO A 79 -10.02 -8.17 5.38
N ARG A 80 -10.10 -7.13 6.20
CA ARG A 80 -9.17 -5.98 6.17
C ARG A 80 -7.70 -6.42 6.21
N ALA A 81 -7.34 -7.37 7.08
CA ALA A 81 -5.98 -7.88 7.20
C ALA A 81 -5.41 -8.41 5.86
N GLU A 82 -6.25 -9.08 5.08
CA GLU A 82 -5.86 -9.70 3.83
C GLU A 82 -5.83 -8.71 2.68
N ARG A 83 -6.65 -7.65 2.70
CA ARG A 83 -6.55 -6.50 1.80
C ARG A 83 -5.21 -5.78 2.00
N GLU A 84 -4.82 -5.56 3.25
CA GLU A 84 -3.53 -4.98 3.61
C GLU A 84 -2.35 -5.89 3.24
N LEU A 85 -2.51 -7.21 3.40
CA LEU A 85 -1.51 -8.20 2.96
C LEU A 85 -1.26 -8.13 1.45
N ALA A 86 -2.32 -8.08 0.64
CA ALA A 86 -2.22 -7.96 -0.81
C ALA A 86 -1.47 -6.67 -1.21
N ALA A 87 -1.78 -5.55 -0.56
CA ALA A 87 -1.09 -4.28 -0.77
C ALA A 87 0.39 -4.32 -0.33
N ALA A 88 0.69 -4.98 0.81
CA ALA A 88 2.05 -5.17 1.30
C ALA A 88 2.88 -6.05 0.34
N ALA A 89 2.32 -7.17 -0.14
CA ALA A 89 2.96 -8.06 -1.10
C ALA A 89 3.24 -7.36 -2.44
N THR A 90 2.28 -6.58 -2.95
CA THR A 90 2.44 -5.73 -4.13
C THR A 90 3.57 -4.73 -3.94
N SER A 91 3.60 -4.05 -2.79
CA SER A 91 4.61 -3.04 -2.48
C SER A 91 6.00 -3.67 -2.29
N ARG A 92 6.06 -4.88 -1.71
CA ARG A 92 7.31 -5.67 -1.59
C ARG A 92 7.85 -6.05 -2.97
N THR A 93 6.96 -6.48 -3.89
CA THR A 93 7.30 -6.85 -5.27
C THR A 93 7.79 -5.65 -6.08
N ASN A 94 7.15 -4.49 -5.94
CA ASN A 94 7.51 -3.25 -6.65
C ASN A 94 8.73 -2.54 -6.04
N GLY A 95 9.24 -2.96 -4.89
CA GLY A 95 10.36 -2.29 -4.21
C GLY A 95 9.97 -1.02 -3.45
N CYS A 96 8.68 -0.78 -3.21
CA CYS A 96 8.22 0.42 -2.49
C CYS A 96 8.28 0.20 -0.97
N ILE A 97 9.43 0.52 -0.35
CA ILE A 97 9.65 0.33 1.09
C ILE A 97 8.63 1.10 1.93
N TYR A 98 8.33 2.36 1.57
CA TYR A 98 7.35 3.17 2.29
C TYR A 98 5.96 2.52 2.31
N CYS A 99 5.43 2.17 1.14
CA CYS A 99 4.11 1.56 1.06
C CYS A 99 4.07 0.19 1.77
N ALA A 100 5.12 -0.62 1.58
CA ALA A 100 5.23 -1.91 2.26
C ALA A 100 5.20 -1.74 3.79
N SER A 101 5.91 -0.74 4.35
CA SER A 101 5.91 -0.49 5.80
C SER A 101 4.52 -0.11 6.33
N VAL A 102 3.76 0.70 5.59
CA VAL A 102 2.40 1.10 5.97
C VAL A 102 1.47 -0.10 6.00
N HIS A 103 1.40 -0.86 4.89
CA HIS A 103 0.45 -1.96 4.74
C HIS A 103 0.84 -3.19 5.58
N ALA A 104 2.13 -3.43 5.79
CA ALA A 104 2.60 -4.46 6.71
C ALA A 104 2.17 -4.17 8.15
N ARG A 105 2.28 -2.93 8.64
CA ARG A 105 1.78 -2.58 9.98
C ARG A 105 0.28 -2.83 10.12
N PHE A 106 -0.51 -2.43 9.13
CA PHE A 106 -1.96 -2.66 9.17
C PHE A 106 -2.30 -4.16 9.02
N ALA A 107 -1.63 -4.90 8.13
CA ALA A 107 -1.79 -6.34 8.04
C ALA A 107 -1.50 -7.03 9.37
N SER A 108 -0.42 -6.67 10.06
CA SER A 108 -0.06 -7.17 11.38
C SER A 108 -1.09 -6.80 12.45
N HIS A 109 -1.54 -5.55 12.44
CA HIS A 109 -2.53 -5.05 13.41
C HIS A 109 -3.87 -5.80 13.30
N PHE A 110 -4.41 -5.93 12.09
CA PHE A 110 -5.73 -6.53 11.89
C PHE A 110 -5.72 -8.06 11.91
N SER A 111 -4.59 -8.70 11.58
CA SER A 111 -4.47 -10.17 11.60
C SER A 111 -3.96 -10.75 12.91
N HIS A 112 -3.27 -9.95 13.72
CA HIS A 112 -2.48 -10.40 14.87
C HIS A 112 -1.36 -11.41 14.49
N ARG A 113 -0.87 -11.38 13.23
CA ARG A 113 0.15 -12.27 12.67
C ARG A 113 1.43 -11.51 12.31
N ALA A 114 1.92 -10.66 13.23
CA ALA A 114 3.06 -9.79 12.97
C ALA A 114 4.34 -10.53 12.54
N ALA A 115 4.56 -11.74 13.07
CA ALA A 115 5.72 -12.58 12.69
C ALA A 115 5.62 -13.06 11.23
N ASP A 116 4.43 -13.43 10.76
CA ASP A 116 4.22 -13.85 9.38
C ASP A 116 4.39 -12.66 8.40
N VAL A 117 3.86 -11.50 8.77
CA VAL A 117 4.06 -10.28 7.99
C VAL A 117 5.54 -9.89 7.95
N GLN A 118 6.28 -10.04 9.06
CA GLN A 118 7.72 -9.79 9.06
C GLN A 118 8.47 -10.76 8.13
N ARG A 119 8.09 -12.04 8.10
CA ARG A 119 8.67 -13.00 7.14
C ARG A 119 8.44 -12.58 5.69
N LEU A 120 7.25 -12.08 5.34
CA LEU A 120 6.99 -11.52 4.01
C LEU A 120 7.97 -10.40 3.65
N LEU A 121 8.30 -9.54 4.61
CA LEU A 121 9.24 -8.45 4.40
C LEU A 121 10.68 -8.92 4.28
N ASP A 122 11.13 -9.81 5.13
CA ASP A 122 12.52 -10.28 5.24
C ASP A 122 12.86 -11.31 4.15
N GLU A 123 12.05 -12.36 4.03
CA GLU A 123 12.30 -13.47 3.11
C GLU A 123 11.74 -13.19 1.68
N GLY A 124 10.87 -12.17 1.56
CA GLY A 124 10.22 -11.83 0.31
C GLY A 124 8.92 -12.58 0.07
N THR A 125 8.38 -12.41 -1.13
CA THR A 125 7.05 -12.95 -1.52
C THR A 125 7.01 -14.46 -1.70
N GLY A 126 8.13 -15.16 -1.55
CA GLY A 126 8.21 -16.62 -1.50
C GLY A 126 8.11 -17.21 -0.09
N ALA A 127 7.99 -16.39 0.96
CA ALA A 127 7.85 -16.85 2.34
C ALA A 127 6.60 -17.72 2.51
N ASP A 128 6.69 -18.78 3.33
CA ASP A 128 5.53 -19.60 3.66
C ASP A 128 4.70 -18.95 4.79
N LEU A 129 3.54 -18.44 4.44
CA LEU A 129 2.59 -17.76 5.32
C LEU A 129 1.32 -18.60 5.58
N GLY A 130 1.32 -19.85 5.13
CA GLY A 130 0.18 -20.75 5.14
C GLY A 130 -0.71 -20.62 3.89
N PRO A 131 -1.52 -21.66 3.60
CA PRO A 131 -2.15 -21.83 2.27
C PRO A 131 -2.95 -20.60 1.80
N ARG A 132 -3.77 -20.03 2.68
CA ARG A 132 -4.64 -18.89 2.32
C ARG A 132 -3.84 -17.62 2.01
N TRP A 133 -2.86 -17.28 2.83
CA TRP A 133 -2.03 -16.10 2.60
C TRP A 133 -1.07 -16.30 1.44
N ASN A 134 -0.54 -17.52 1.26
CA ASN A 134 0.29 -17.87 0.11
C ASN A 134 -0.45 -17.67 -1.21
N ALA A 135 -1.73 -18.06 -1.30
CA ALA A 135 -2.54 -17.86 -2.49
C ALA A 135 -2.77 -16.37 -2.79
N ILE A 136 -3.06 -15.56 -1.77
CA ILE A 136 -3.24 -14.09 -1.91
C ILE A 136 -1.94 -13.45 -2.37
N VAL A 137 -0.81 -13.78 -1.75
CA VAL A 137 0.50 -13.23 -2.11
C VAL A 137 0.90 -13.64 -3.52
N ALA A 138 0.71 -14.91 -3.91
CA ALA A 138 1.02 -15.39 -5.26
C ALA A 138 0.21 -14.65 -6.33
N ALA A 139 -1.09 -14.46 -6.11
CA ALA A 139 -1.94 -13.70 -7.03
C ALA A 139 -1.51 -12.22 -7.11
N ALA A 140 -1.19 -11.60 -5.98
CA ALA A 140 -0.70 -10.23 -5.94
C ALA A 140 0.63 -10.07 -6.70
N VAL A 141 1.57 -10.99 -6.53
CA VAL A 141 2.84 -11.00 -7.26
C VAL A 141 2.61 -11.16 -8.75
N ALA A 142 1.79 -12.14 -9.17
CA ALA A 142 1.51 -12.41 -10.57
C ALA A 142 0.85 -11.21 -11.27
N LEU A 143 -0.11 -10.55 -10.61
CA LEU A 143 -0.76 -9.34 -11.14
C LEU A 143 0.22 -8.15 -11.20
N THR A 144 1.22 -8.11 -10.31
CA THR A 144 2.19 -7.00 -10.22
C THR A 144 3.23 -7.02 -11.34
N GLN A 145 3.49 -8.15 -11.94
CA GLN A 145 4.45 -8.28 -13.05
C GLN A 145 4.05 -7.39 -14.25
N THR A 146 5.03 -7.08 -15.09
CA THR A 146 4.81 -6.33 -16.33
C THR A 146 5.44 -7.10 -17.50
N PRO A 147 4.64 -7.69 -18.41
CA PRO A 147 3.17 -7.75 -18.39
C PRO A 147 2.63 -8.58 -17.21
N PRO A 148 1.36 -8.39 -16.82
CA PRO A 148 0.76 -9.20 -15.77
C PRO A 148 0.81 -10.70 -16.11
N ALA A 149 1.19 -11.51 -15.12
CA ALA A 149 1.28 -12.96 -15.23
C ALA A 149 0.16 -13.68 -14.44
N LEU A 150 -0.91 -12.97 -14.07
CA LEU A 150 -2.06 -13.57 -13.41
C LEU A 150 -2.81 -14.46 -14.41
N GLU A 151 -3.00 -15.72 -14.03
CA GLU A 151 -3.67 -16.74 -14.82
C GLU A 151 -4.87 -17.33 -14.07
N SER A 152 -5.72 -18.09 -14.76
CA SER A 152 -6.88 -18.79 -14.16
C SER A 152 -6.47 -19.69 -12.99
N SER A 153 -5.32 -20.31 -13.06
CA SER A 153 -4.75 -21.13 -11.98
C SER A 153 -4.59 -20.39 -10.65
N HIS A 154 -4.27 -19.09 -10.68
CA HIS A 154 -4.22 -18.25 -9.49
C HIS A 154 -5.61 -18.01 -8.89
N ILE A 155 -6.62 -17.83 -9.75
CA ILE A 155 -8.02 -17.70 -9.31
C ILE A 155 -8.50 -19.00 -8.68
N ASP A 156 -8.18 -20.15 -9.29
CA ASP A 156 -8.52 -21.47 -8.73
C ASP A 156 -7.83 -21.71 -7.38
N ALA A 157 -6.57 -21.28 -7.22
CA ALA A 157 -5.86 -21.35 -5.94
C ALA A 157 -6.51 -20.47 -4.86
N LEU A 158 -6.96 -19.26 -5.21
CA LEU A 158 -7.69 -18.38 -4.28
C LEU A 158 -9.02 -19.01 -3.84
N ARG A 159 -9.78 -19.62 -4.77
CA ARG A 159 -11.01 -20.36 -4.47
C ARG A 159 -10.75 -21.57 -3.57
N ALA A 160 -9.71 -22.35 -3.88
CA ALA A 160 -9.30 -23.49 -3.05
C ALA A 160 -8.86 -23.04 -1.63
N ALA A 161 -8.36 -21.85 -1.49
CA ALA A 161 -8.03 -21.21 -0.21
C ALA A 161 -9.26 -20.62 0.53
N GLY A 162 -10.47 -20.81 -0.03
CA GLY A 162 -11.73 -20.42 0.60
C GLY A 162 -12.13 -18.96 0.36
N LEU A 163 -11.63 -18.31 -0.71
CA LEU A 163 -12.11 -16.99 -1.13
C LEU A 163 -13.29 -17.16 -2.09
N ASP A 164 -14.35 -16.39 -1.85
CA ASP A 164 -15.43 -16.22 -2.83
C ASP A 164 -15.08 -15.17 -3.88
N ASP A 165 -15.93 -14.99 -4.86
CA ASP A 165 -15.69 -14.08 -5.98
C ASP A 165 -15.57 -12.61 -5.53
N ALA A 166 -16.28 -12.20 -4.47
CA ALA A 166 -16.17 -10.85 -3.90
C ALA A 166 -14.79 -10.65 -3.24
N ALA A 167 -14.34 -11.61 -2.43
CA ALA A 167 -13.02 -11.57 -1.79
C ALA A 167 -11.88 -11.61 -2.82
N ILE A 168 -12.02 -12.40 -3.89
CA ILE A 168 -11.06 -12.43 -5.01
C ILE A 168 -11.01 -11.06 -5.69
N SER A 169 -12.16 -10.47 -6.00
CA SER A 169 -12.24 -9.13 -6.59
C SER A 169 -11.53 -8.09 -5.72
N ASP A 170 -11.76 -8.10 -4.41
CA ASP A 170 -11.11 -7.17 -3.47
C ASP A 170 -9.59 -7.33 -3.47
N ALA A 171 -9.09 -8.58 -3.45
CA ALA A 171 -7.65 -8.85 -3.49
C ALA A 171 -7.01 -8.29 -4.79
N LEU A 172 -7.67 -8.47 -5.93
CA LEU A 172 -7.19 -7.99 -7.22
C LEU A 172 -7.27 -6.47 -7.34
N HIS A 173 -8.35 -5.85 -6.86
CA HIS A 173 -8.48 -4.39 -6.82
C HIS A 173 -7.43 -3.74 -5.92
N GLY A 174 -7.21 -4.28 -4.70
CA GLY A 174 -6.17 -3.81 -3.80
C GLY A 174 -4.78 -3.89 -4.42
N THR A 175 -4.47 -5.01 -5.09
CA THR A 175 -3.20 -5.22 -5.81
C THR A 175 -3.05 -4.22 -6.96
N ALA A 176 -4.04 -4.09 -7.84
CA ALA A 176 -3.98 -3.19 -8.99
C ALA A 176 -3.84 -1.72 -8.55
N PHE A 177 -4.56 -1.32 -7.51
CA PHE A 177 -4.48 0.01 -6.93
C PHE A 177 -3.07 0.30 -6.38
N PHE A 178 -2.44 -0.69 -5.68
CA PHE A 178 -1.08 -0.50 -5.17
C PHE A 178 0.00 -0.59 -6.25
N ASN A 179 -0.24 -1.24 -7.38
CA ASN A 179 0.63 -1.09 -8.55
C ASN A 179 0.69 0.36 -9.03
N TRP A 180 -0.44 1.05 -9.09
CA TRP A 180 -0.50 2.47 -9.43
C TRP A 180 0.13 3.34 -8.34
N ALA A 181 -0.25 3.14 -7.07
CA ALA A 181 0.22 3.94 -5.95
C ALA A 181 1.74 3.82 -5.73
N ASN A 182 2.30 2.61 -5.83
CA ASN A 182 3.74 2.39 -5.69
C ASN A 182 4.53 3.10 -6.79
N ARG A 183 4.06 3.06 -8.05
CA ARG A 183 4.73 3.75 -9.16
C ARG A 183 4.78 5.25 -8.93
N LEU A 184 3.70 5.86 -8.39
CA LEU A 184 3.73 7.27 -8.01
C LEU A 184 4.72 7.53 -6.88
N MET A 185 4.67 6.75 -5.80
CA MET A 185 5.56 6.92 -4.65
C MET A 185 7.04 6.82 -5.04
N LEU A 186 7.39 5.83 -5.86
CA LEU A 186 8.76 5.59 -6.34
C LEU A 186 9.24 6.62 -7.36
N SER A 187 8.32 7.36 -8.00
CA SER A 187 8.63 8.35 -9.04
C SER A 187 8.53 9.80 -8.56
N LEU A 188 8.06 10.03 -7.33
CA LEU A 188 7.79 11.37 -6.79
C LEU A 188 8.57 11.67 -5.50
N GLY A 189 9.27 10.70 -4.94
CA GLY A 189 10.01 10.86 -3.70
C GLY A 189 10.66 9.57 -3.21
N GLU A 190 11.19 9.63 -2.00
CA GLU A 190 11.91 8.53 -1.36
C GLU A 190 11.54 8.40 0.11
N PRO A 191 11.60 7.18 0.68
CA PRO A 191 11.35 6.97 2.10
C PRO A 191 12.52 7.50 2.94
N LEU A 192 12.20 7.97 4.14
CA LEU A 192 13.19 8.35 5.14
C LEU A 192 12.85 7.67 6.47
N HIS A 193 13.88 7.40 7.29
CA HIS A 193 13.64 7.07 8.70
C HIS A 193 13.06 8.29 9.41
N THR A 194 12.08 8.06 10.29
CA THR A 194 11.52 9.13 11.14
C THR A 194 12.64 9.70 11.99
N ALA A 195 12.74 11.02 12.08
CA ALA A 195 13.69 11.66 12.99
C ALA A 195 13.34 11.28 14.44
N THR A 196 14.29 10.71 15.17
CA THR A 196 14.19 10.41 16.59
C THR A 196 14.39 11.66 17.44
#